data_64838b9cd5ffa56697af845190e72a50
#
_entry.id   64838b9cd5ffa56697af845190e72a50
#
_cell.length_a   1.000
_cell.length_b   1.000
_cell.length_c   1.000
_cell.angle_alpha   90.00
_cell.angle_beta   90.00
_cell.angle_gamma   90.00
#
_symmetry.space_group_name_H-M   'P 1'
#
loop_
_entity.id
_entity.type
_entity.pdbx_description
1 polymer ?
#
loop_
_entity_poly.entity_id
_entity_poly.type
_entity_poly.pdbx_seq_one_letter_code
_entity_poly.pdbx_strand_id
1 'polypeptide(L)'
;NGDFLAHPGCTHLPGDVSLPELGLAPETYRGLADSLTIIFHLAARTDFKGATVAEYQPINIDGVRHVYALAEQSTAHLHHVSTAFVRGTGEGLFHEHELDCGQGFRNSYEASKFRGEQFLRDQLARRTPGTGPRVTVHRPGIILERQPSQASANTFGPFIFLDGVFRGLLAAHRRQEHSDTLRVRGSVTGSLPFIFDDDVVEAILRIAESPDSHGQTFHLLSAEPCPNRMLEEV
;
A
#
# COMPACT_ATOMS: atom_id res chain seq x y z
N ASN A 1 16.46 -10.68 9.66
CA ASN A 1 15.70 -9.40 9.64
C ASN A 1 16.22 -8.34 10.64
N GLY A 2 17.24 -8.62 11.49
CA GLY A 2 17.84 -7.66 12.41
C GLY A 2 18.96 -6.81 11.82
N ASP A 3 19.58 -7.27 10.75
CA ASP A 3 20.83 -6.72 10.27
C ASP A 3 20.72 -5.42 9.45
N PHE A 4 19.53 -5.12 8.91
CA PHE A 4 19.34 -3.90 8.11
C PHE A 4 19.53 -2.62 8.93
N LEU A 5 18.99 -2.57 10.16
CA LEU A 5 19.13 -1.42 11.05
C LEU A 5 20.57 -1.25 11.59
N ALA A 6 21.38 -2.29 11.50
CA ALA A 6 22.79 -2.26 11.89
C ALA A 6 23.74 -1.87 10.73
N HIS A 7 23.19 -1.66 9.51
CA HIS A 7 24.02 -1.26 8.36
C HIS A 7 24.61 0.16 8.59
N PRO A 8 25.91 0.36 8.43
CA PRO A 8 26.56 1.64 8.76
C PRO A 8 26.07 2.84 7.94
N GLY A 9 25.39 2.61 6.82
CA GLY A 9 24.73 3.64 6.01
C GLY A 9 23.30 3.95 6.41
N CYS A 10 22.74 3.29 7.45
CA CYS A 10 21.38 3.50 7.90
C CYS A 10 21.34 4.24 9.24
N THR A 11 20.49 5.24 9.34
CA THR A 11 20.17 5.93 10.59
C THR A 11 18.70 5.69 10.93
N HIS A 12 18.42 5.20 12.12
CA HIS A 12 17.07 5.01 12.62
C HIS A 12 16.63 6.24 13.41
N LEU A 13 15.51 6.84 12.98
CA LEU A 13 14.87 7.95 13.67
C LEU A 13 13.46 7.50 14.10
N PRO A 14 13.14 7.52 15.40
CA PRO A 14 11.80 7.26 15.86
C PRO A 14 10.89 8.43 15.48
N GLY A 15 9.87 8.18 14.68
CA GLY A 15 8.89 9.18 14.24
C GLY A 15 7.49 8.58 14.14
N ASP A 16 6.49 9.45 14.04
CA ASP A 16 5.08 9.09 13.88
C ASP A 16 4.47 9.90 12.74
N VAL A 17 4.15 9.23 11.62
CA VAL A 17 3.56 9.87 10.45
C VAL A 17 2.18 10.47 10.72
N SER A 18 1.48 10.03 11.77
CA SER A 18 0.19 10.58 12.17
C SER A 18 0.28 11.98 12.78
N LEU A 19 1.49 12.43 13.14
CA LEU A 19 1.74 13.71 13.78
C LEU A 19 2.37 14.72 12.82
N PRO A 20 2.09 16.02 12.96
CA PRO A 20 2.81 17.09 12.27
C PRO A 20 4.33 16.94 12.45
N GLU A 21 5.09 17.32 11.43
CA GLU A 21 6.56 17.17 11.42
C GLU A 21 7.03 15.76 11.76
N LEU A 22 6.17 14.75 11.51
CA LEU A 22 6.39 13.33 11.80
C LEU A 22 6.66 13.04 13.28
N GLY A 23 6.19 13.91 14.19
CA GLY A 23 6.44 13.83 15.63
C GLY A 23 7.92 13.99 16.01
N LEU A 24 8.75 14.53 15.13
CA LEU A 24 10.18 14.74 15.35
C LEU A 24 10.43 16.08 16.05
N ALA A 25 11.57 16.18 16.73
CA ALA A 25 12.05 17.47 17.22
C ALA A 25 12.30 18.44 16.03
N PRO A 26 12.01 19.75 16.16
CA PRO A 26 12.11 20.70 15.07
C PRO A 26 13.48 20.76 14.39
N GLU A 27 14.57 20.62 15.14
CA GLU A 27 15.94 20.57 14.60
C GLU A 27 16.19 19.28 13.79
N THR A 28 15.66 18.16 14.23
CA THR A 28 15.75 16.87 13.50
C THR A 28 14.97 16.94 12.20
N TYR A 29 13.72 17.45 12.26
CA TYR A 29 12.90 17.61 11.08
C TYR A 29 13.52 18.55 10.04
N ARG A 30 14.07 19.70 10.48
CA ARG A 30 14.81 20.61 9.60
C ARG A 30 16.04 19.97 9.00
N GLY A 31 16.83 19.25 9.80
CA GLY A 31 18.00 18.51 9.28
C GLY A 31 17.66 17.49 8.21
N LEU A 32 16.51 16.81 8.34
CA LEU A 32 15.97 15.95 7.27
C LEU A 32 15.59 16.77 6.03
N ALA A 33 14.82 17.85 6.21
CA ALA A 33 14.41 18.70 5.09
C ALA A 33 15.58 19.26 4.30
N ASP A 34 16.68 19.58 4.96
CA ASP A 34 17.90 20.13 4.33
C ASP A 34 18.73 19.07 3.56
N SER A 35 18.52 17.78 3.84
CA SER A 35 19.39 16.70 3.34
C SER A 35 18.73 15.69 2.42
N LEU A 36 17.39 15.57 2.47
CA LEU A 36 16.68 14.56 1.72
C LEU A 36 16.62 14.88 0.22
N THR A 37 16.88 13.85 -0.60
CA THR A 37 16.75 13.91 -2.06
C THR A 37 15.62 13.02 -2.56
N ILE A 38 15.34 11.92 -1.85
CA ILE A 38 14.27 10.95 -2.15
C ILE A 38 13.58 10.56 -0.85
N ILE A 39 12.26 10.41 -0.91
CA ILE A 39 11.42 9.89 0.19
C ILE A 39 10.59 8.71 -0.35
N PHE A 40 10.74 7.54 0.25
CA PHE A 40 9.84 6.41 0.03
C PHE A 40 8.83 6.34 1.18
N HIS A 41 7.59 6.70 0.90
CA HIS A 41 6.51 6.67 1.87
C HIS A 41 5.73 5.34 1.78
N LEU A 42 6.11 4.38 2.64
CA LEU A 42 5.50 3.06 2.73
C LEU A 42 4.60 2.93 3.96
N ALA A 43 4.69 3.88 4.91
CA ALA A 43 3.92 3.83 6.15
C ALA A 43 2.42 3.87 5.87
N ALA A 44 1.69 2.85 6.29
CA ALA A 44 0.25 2.77 6.18
C ALA A 44 -0.33 1.81 7.21
N ARG A 45 -1.56 2.07 7.64
CA ARG A 45 -2.38 1.08 8.31
C ARG A 45 -3.02 0.19 7.24
N THR A 46 -2.66 -1.08 7.20
CA THR A 46 -3.03 -2.03 6.13
C THR A 46 -4.01 -3.11 6.59
N ASP A 47 -4.39 -3.15 7.88
CA ASP A 47 -5.41 -4.08 8.35
C ASP A 47 -6.81 -3.69 7.81
N PHE A 48 -7.72 -4.66 7.71
CA PHE A 48 -9.10 -4.42 7.27
C PHE A 48 -10.08 -4.35 8.45
N LYS A 49 -9.58 -4.08 9.67
CA LYS A 49 -10.36 -4.11 10.90
C LYS A 49 -11.10 -2.79 11.18
N GLY A 50 -10.64 -1.69 10.60
CA GLY A 50 -11.28 -0.38 10.75
C GLY A 50 -12.66 -0.36 10.09
N ALA A 51 -13.70 -0.05 10.88
CA ALA A 51 -15.07 0.03 10.39
C ALA A 51 -15.32 1.30 9.56
N THR A 52 -14.59 2.37 9.83
CA THR A 52 -14.75 3.68 9.18
C THR A 52 -13.44 4.21 8.62
N VAL A 53 -13.55 5.09 7.63
CA VAL A 53 -12.37 5.79 7.06
C VAL A 53 -11.67 6.66 8.12
N ALA A 54 -12.41 7.19 9.09
CA ALA A 54 -11.86 8.02 10.16
C ALA A 54 -10.79 7.29 10.99
N GLU A 55 -10.91 5.96 11.14
CA GLU A 55 -9.92 5.14 11.85
C GLU A 55 -8.58 5.00 11.09
N TYR A 56 -8.60 5.17 9.77
CA TYR A 56 -7.39 5.15 8.94
C TYR A 56 -6.83 6.55 8.70
N GLN A 57 -7.63 7.59 8.97
CA GLN A 57 -7.28 8.96 8.63
C GLN A 57 -5.92 9.39 9.16
N PRO A 58 -5.55 9.17 10.45
CA PRO A 58 -4.29 9.71 10.98
C PRO A 58 -3.06 9.21 10.20
N ILE A 59 -3.06 7.93 9.77
CA ILE A 59 -1.90 7.32 9.11
C ILE A 59 -2.03 7.39 7.59
N ASN A 60 -3.19 6.96 7.02
CA ASN A 60 -3.30 6.79 5.57
C ASN A 60 -3.64 8.09 4.83
N ILE A 61 -4.13 9.11 5.52
CA ILE A 61 -4.51 10.39 4.91
C ILE A 61 -3.63 11.52 5.45
N ASP A 62 -3.65 11.73 6.77
CA ASP A 62 -2.86 12.82 7.38
C ASP A 62 -1.37 12.51 7.33
N GLY A 63 -0.97 11.22 7.47
CA GLY A 63 0.40 10.78 7.25
C GLY A 63 0.92 11.11 5.85
N VAL A 64 0.10 10.96 4.82
CA VAL A 64 0.47 11.38 3.45
C VAL A 64 0.67 12.89 3.38
N ARG A 65 -0.18 13.68 4.06
CA ARG A 65 -0.04 15.15 4.12
C ARG A 65 1.25 15.57 4.82
N HIS A 66 1.59 14.94 5.93
CA HIS A 66 2.79 15.26 6.69
C HIS A 66 4.07 14.90 5.93
N VAL A 67 4.10 13.73 5.28
CA VAL A 67 5.25 13.33 4.45
C VAL A 67 5.36 14.20 3.20
N TYR A 68 4.23 14.60 2.61
CA TYR A 68 4.23 15.54 1.50
C TYR A 68 4.77 16.93 1.91
N ALA A 69 4.42 17.43 3.10
CA ALA A 69 4.97 18.68 3.63
C ALA A 69 6.50 18.61 3.80
N LEU A 70 7.04 17.46 4.25
CA LEU A 70 8.49 17.24 4.31
C LEU A 70 9.11 17.26 2.90
N ALA A 71 8.47 16.57 1.93
CA ALA A 71 8.92 16.58 0.54
C ALA A 71 8.90 17.98 -0.07
N GLU A 72 7.91 18.81 0.30
CA GLU A 72 7.78 20.19 -0.14
C GLU A 72 8.90 21.09 0.40
N GLN A 73 9.28 20.92 1.66
CA GLN A 73 10.39 21.66 2.26
C GLN A 73 11.74 21.21 1.71
N SER A 74 11.95 19.91 1.56
CA SER A 74 13.23 19.34 1.08
C SER A 74 13.41 19.40 -0.42
N THR A 75 12.34 19.67 -1.21
CA THR A 75 12.31 19.46 -2.67
C THR A 75 12.63 18.03 -3.10
N ALA A 76 12.58 17.08 -2.17
CA ALA A 76 12.83 15.66 -2.41
C ALA A 76 11.80 15.05 -3.36
N HIS A 77 12.22 14.02 -4.09
CA HIS A 77 11.30 13.22 -4.89
C HIS A 77 10.51 12.25 -3.98
N LEU A 78 9.21 12.45 -3.85
CA LEU A 78 8.32 11.60 -3.06
C LEU A 78 7.81 10.43 -3.89
N HIS A 79 8.16 9.21 -3.50
CA HIS A 79 7.60 7.96 -3.99
C HIS A 79 6.56 7.46 -2.98
N HIS A 80 5.27 7.60 -3.31
CA HIS A 80 4.17 7.17 -2.45
C HIS A 80 3.66 5.79 -2.84
N VAL A 81 3.67 4.86 -1.89
CA VAL A 81 3.09 3.52 -2.09
C VAL A 81 1.61 3.54 -1.73
N SER A 82 0.77 3.53 -2.77
CA SER A 82 -0.69 3.40 -2.72
C SER A 82 -1.10 1.92 -2.81
N THR A 83 -2.12 1.60 -3.57
CA THR A 83 -2.56 0.23 -3.87
C THR A 83 -3.37 0.21 -5.18
N ALA A 84 -3.34 -0.89 -5.91
CA ALA A 84 -4.22 -1.11 -7.07
C ALA A 84 -5.72 -1.11 -6.67
N PHE A 85 -6.03 -1.34 -5.40
CA PHE A 85 -7.40 -1.38 -4.88
C PHE A 85 -8.05 0.00 -4.73
N VAL A 86 -7.36 1.12 -5.01
CA VAL A 86 -8.01 2.44 -5.15
C VAL A 86 -9.03 2.48 -6.27
N ARG A 87 -8.99 1.51 -7.21
CA ARG A 87 -10.05 1.28 -8.18
C ARG A 87 -11.41 0.98 -7.54
N GLY A 88 -11.44 0.43 -6.32
CA GLY A 88 -12.68 0.08 -5.63
C GLY A 88 -13.52 -0.94 -6.38
N THR A 89 -14.85 -0.69 -6.46
CA THR A 89 -15.84 -1.57 -7.09
C THR A 89 -16.03 -1.28 -8.59
N GLY A 90 -15.22 -0.41 -9.20
CA GLY A 90 -15.29 -0.10 -10.62
C GLY A 90 -15.12 -1.33 -11.50
N GLU A 91 -15.78 -1.36 -12.65
CA GLU A 91 -15.66 -2.42 -13.67
C GLU A 91 -14.83 -1.94 -14.87
N GLY A 92 -14.36 -2.87 -15.70
CA GLY A 92 -13.60 -2.58 -16.90
C GLY A 92 -12.12 -2.25 -16.63
N LEU A 93 -11.43 -1.67 -17.59
CA LEU A 93 -10.04 -1.29 -17.48
C LEU A 93 -9.88 -0.05 -16.60
N PHE A 94 -8.84 -0.02 -15.78
CA PHE A 94 -8.47 1.12 -14.94
C PHE A 94 -7.03 1.51 -15.26
N HIS A 95 -6.86 2.67 -15.86
CA HIS A 95 -5.55 3.14 -16.29
C HIS A 95 -4.77 3.81 -15.15
N GLU A 96 -3.47 3.89 -15.27
CA GLU A 96 -2.59 4.50 -14.27
C GLU A 96 -2.89 5.99 -14.04
N HIS A 97 -3.27 6.71 -15.09
CA HIS A 97 -3.65 8.12 -14.98
C HIS A 97 -5.02 8.34 -14.33
N GLU A 98 -5.86 7.33 -14.20
CA GLU A 98 -7.17 7.41 -13.57
C GLU A 98 -7.07 7.29 -12.05
N LEU A 99 -7.97 7.95 -11.32
CA LEU A 99 -8.16 7.76 -9.90
C LEU A 99 -9.63 7.87 -9.52
N ASP A 100 -10.24 9.06 -9.63
CA ASP A 100 -11.65 9.26 -9.33
C ASP A 100 -12.50 9.03 -10.59
N CYS A 101 -13.16 7.89 -10.61
CA CYS A 101 -14.09 7.48 -11.67
C CYS A 101 -15.53 7.32 -11.12
N GLY A 102 -15.80 7.85 -9.93
CA GLY A 102 -17.10 7.71 -9.25
C GLY A 102 -17.32 6.33 -8.62
N GLN A 103 -16.24 5.55 -8.39
CA GLN A 103 -16.32 4.21 -7.83
C GLN A 103 -16.66 4.20 -6.34
N GLY A 104 -17.36 3.14 -5.90
CA GLY A 104 -17.46 2.78 -4.49
C GLY A 104 -16.24 1.99 -4.01
N PHE A 105 -16.17 1.71 -2.70
CA PHE A 105 -15.08 0.95 -2.09
C PHE A 105 -15.63 -0.25 -1.31
N ARG A 106 -14.91 -1.36 -1.33
CA ARG A 106 -15.29 -2.60 -0.61
C ARG A 106 -15.07 -2.48 0.88
N ASN A 107 -14.12 -1.66 1.29
CA ASN A 107 -13.75 -1.44 2.69
C ASN A 107 -13.15 -0.04 2.90
N SER A 108 -13.03 0.34 4.18
CA SER A 108 -12.52 1.65 4.58
C SER A 108 -11.02 1.82 4.31
N TYR A 109 -10.25 0.73 4.20
CA TYR A 109 -8.84 0.79 3.80
C TYR A 109 -8.70 1.30 2.36
N GLU A 110 -9.43 0.69 1.39
CA GLU A 110 -9.41 1.14 -0.02
C GLU A 110 -9.77 2.63 -0.13
N ALA A 111 -10.85 3.03 0.55
CA ALA A 111 -11.29 4.43 0.59
C ALA A 111 -10.24 5.37 1.21
N SER A 112 -9.51 4.91 2.24
CA SER A 112 -8.47 5.72 2.89
C SER A 112 -7.25 5.92 1.99
N LYS A 113 -6.79 4.86 1.31
CA LYS A 113 -5.68 4.94 0.34
C LYS A 113 -6.04 5.82 -0.85
N PHE A 114 -7.27 5.69 -1.37
CA PHE A 114 -7.79 6.58 -2.41
C PHE A 114 -7.72 8.05 -1.98
N ARG A 115 -8.18 8.39 -0.77
CA ARG A 115 -8.16 9.79 -0.28
C ARG A 115 -6.74 10.33 -0.09
N GLY A 116 -5.79 9.50 0.35
CA GLY A 116 -4.38 9.88 0.43
C GLY A 116 -3.80 10.19 -0.95
N GLU A 117 -4.08 9.35 -1.94
CA GLU A 117 -3.63 9.57 -3.32
C GLU A 117 -4.34 10.77 -3.96
N GLN A 118 -5.64 10.95 -3.72
CA GLN A 118 -6.40 12.11 -4.19
C GLN A 118 -5.77 13.42 -3.69
N PHE A 119 -5.40 13.47 -2.40
CA PHE A 119 -4.69 14.63 -1.86
C PHE A 119 -3.41 14.95 -2.66
N LEU A 120 -2.57 13.95 -2.97
CA LEU A 120 -1.36 14.17 -3.76
C LEU A 120 -1.67 14.71 -5.16
N ARG A 121 -2.66 14.15 -5.84
CA ARG A 121 -3.10 14.61 -7.16
C ARG A 121 -3.62 16.04 -7.12
N ASP A 122 -4.41 16.38 -6.11
CA ASP A 122 -4.92 17.74 -5.92
C ASP A 122 -3.79 18.76 -5.68
N GLN A 123 -2.75 18.36 -4.93
CA GLN A 123 -1.57 19.22 -4.76
C GLN A 123 -0.82 19.44 -6.07
N LEU A 124 -0.61 18.38 -6.84
CA LEU A 124 0.06 18.48 -8.14
C LEU A 124 -0.75 19.34 -9.13
N ALA A 125 -2.07 19.19 -9.18
CA ALA A 125 -2.95 19.94 -10.08
C ALA A 125 -3.01 21.45 -9.77
N ARG A 126 -2.83 21.84 -8.50
CA ARG A 126 -2.87 23.24 -8.06
C ARG A 126 -1.57 24.01 -8.27
N ARG A 127 -0.51 23.33 -8.64
CA ARG A 127 0.83 23.90 -8.73
C ARG A 127 1.14 24.47 -10.11
N THR A 128 2.01 25.45 -10.10
CA THR A 128 2.68 25.87 -11.33
C THR A 128 3.61 24.74 -11.80
N PRO A 129 3.54 24.34 -13.07
CA PRO A 129 4.43 23.32 -13.61
C PRO A 129 5.91 23.62 -13.28
N GLY A 130 6.64 22.59 -12.83
CA GLY A 130 8.05 22.72 -12.46
C GLY A 130 8.33 23.26 -11.06
N THR A 131 7.30 23.52 -10.23
CA THR A 131 7.49 23.95 -8.83
C THR A 131 7.17 22.84 -7.84
N GLY A 132 7.80 22.87 -6.66
CA GLY A 132 7.58 21.95 -5.53
C GLY A 132 8.14 20.54 -5.74
N PRO A 133 7.85 19.58 -4.84
CA PRO A 133 8.43 18.24 -4.89
C PRO A 133 7.93 17.45 -6.10
N ARG A 134 8.80 16.59 -6.61
CA ARG A 134 8.41 15.55 -7.56
C ARG A 134 7.63 14.49 -6.80
N VAL A 135 6.58 13.94 -7.40
CA VAL A 135 5.77 12.89 -6.79
C VAL A 135 5.57 11.77 -7.80
N THR A 136 5.80 10.54 -7.37
CA THR A 136 5.49 9.32 -8.12
C THR A 136 4.63 8.42 -7.24
N VAL A 137 3.59 7.84 -7.81
CA VAL A 137 2.68 6.94 -7.09
C VAL A 137 2.86 5.51 -7.57
N HIS A 138 3.01 4.59 -6.64
CA HIS A 138 3.10 3.16 -6.89
C HIS A 138 1.83 2.47 -6.38
N ARG A 139 1.17 1.71 -7.23
CA ARG A 139 -0.06 0.96 -6.91
C ARG A 139 0.20 -0.55 -6.98
N PRO A 140 0.84 -1.14 -5.97
CA PRO A 140 1.00 -2.58 -5.92
C PRO A 140 -0.35 -3.28 -5.76
N GLY A 141 -0.42 -4.51 -6.27
CA GLY A 141 -1.47 -5.45 -5.96
C GLY A 141 -1.32 -6.05 -4.57
N ILE A 142 -1.74 -7.31 -4.40
CA ILE A 142 -1.51 -8.08 -3.18
C ILE A 142 -0.07 -8.56 -3.18
N ILE A 143 0.72 -8.05 -2.24
CA ILE A 143 2.13 -8.41 -2.13
C ILE A 143 2.24 -9.75 -1.39
N LEU A 144 2.95 -10.69 -2.01
CA LEU A 144 3.28 -12.00 -1.44
C LEU A 144 4.78 -12.07 -1.19
N GLU A 145 5.18 -12.64 -0.08
CA GLU A 145 6.58 -12.99 0.14
C GLU A 145 6.95 -14.19 -0.74
N ARG A 146 8.03 -14.06 -1.55
CA ARG A 146 8.55 -15.17 -2.37
C ARG A 146 9.12 -16.29 -1.50
N GLN A 147 9.67 -15.94 -0.35
CA GLN A 147 10.17 -16.87 0.66
C GLN A 147 9.52 -16.54 2.02
N PRO A 148 8.30 -17.04 2.26
CA PRO A 148 7.58 -16.72 3.48
C PRO A 148 8.34 -17.20 4.72
N SER A 149 8.58 -16.29 5.65
CA SER A 149 9.07 -16.63 6.98
C SER A 149 7.95 -17.18 7.86
N GLN A 150 8.28 -17.97 8.88
CA GLN A 150 7.25 -18.45 9.84
C GLN A 150 6.49 -17.29 10.52
N ALA A 151 7.09 -16.11 10.63
CA ALA A 151 6.47 -14.94 11.23
C ALA A 151 5.47 -14.25 10.31
N SER A 152 5.67 -14.31 8.99
CA SER A 152 4.85 -13.62 7.99
C SER A 152 3.63 -14.43 7.55
N ALA A 153 3.69 -15.75 7.60
CA ALA A 153 2.63 -16.64 7.13
C ALA A 153 1.26 -16.43 7.81
N ASN A 154 1.22 -15.77 8.96
CA ASN A 154 0.02 -15.64 9.78
C ASN A 154 -0.63 -14.25 9.77
N THR A 155 -0.12 -13.25 9.01
CA THR A 155 -0.48 -11.87 9.34
C THR A 155 -1.06 -11.04 8.20
N PHE A 156 -0.89 -11.38 6.91
CA PHE A 156 -1.26 -10.49 5.81
C PHE A 156 -1.91 -11.17 4.60
N GLY A 157 -2.81 -10.41 3.95
CA GLY A 157 -3.38 -10.70 2.63
C GLY A 157 -4.17 -12.01 2.56
N PRO A 158 -3.94 -12.84 1.53
CA PRO A 158 -4.69 -14.07 1.31
C PRO A 158 -4.51 -15.11 2.42
N PHE A 159 -3.42 -15.05 3.18
CA PHE A 159 -3.20 -15.96 4.32
C PHE A 159 -4.20 -15.75 5.45
N ILE A 160 -4.71 -14.53 5.68
CA ILE A 160 -5.81 -14.27 6.64
C ILE A 160 -7.07 -15.00 6.20
N PHE A 161 -7.35 -15.00 4.91
CA PHE A 161 -8.49 -15.70 4.33
C PHE A 161 -8.32 -17.23 4.49
N LEU A 162 -7.16 -17.76 4.12
CA LEU A 162 -6.85 -19.20 4.25
C LEU A 162 -6.86 -19.66 5.73
N ASP A 163 -6.31 -18.86 6.65
CA ASP A 163 -6.40 -19.13 8.09
C ASP A 163 -7.85 -19.13 8.58
N GLY A 164 -8.67 -18.18 8.11
CA GLY A 164 -10.10 -18.13 8.41
C GLY A 164 -10.85 -19.39 7.91
N VAL A 165 -10.57 -19.82 6.68
CA VAL A 165 -11.10 -21.06 6.09
C VAL A 165 -10.65 -22.28 6.92
N PHE A 166 -9.37 -22.39 7.22
CA PHE A 166 -8.81 -23.50 7.99
C PHE A 166 -9.38 -23.58 9.41
N ARG A 167 -9.51 -22.45 10.10
CA ARG A 167 -10.15 -22.39 11.43
C ARG A 167 -11.63 -22.75 11.36
N GLY A 168 -12.34 -22.34 10.31
CA GLY A 168 -13.73 -22.74 10.08
C GLY A 168 -13.88 -24.25 9.92
N LEU A 169 -13.02 -24.88 9.11
CA LEU A 169 -13.01 -26.34 8.92
C LEU A 169 -12.68 -27.09 10.23
N LEU A 170 -11.66 -26.61 10.97
CA LEU A 170 -11.33 -27.20 12.27
C LEU A 170 -12.48 -27.07 13.29
N ALA A 171 -13.20 -25.96 13.30
CA ALA A 171 -14.33 -25.75 14.18
C ALA A 171 -15.50 -26.68 13.82
N ALA A 172 -15.80 -26.84 12.52
CA ALA A 172 -16.82 -27.78 12.03
C ALA A 172 -16.46 -29.24 12.41
N HIS A 173 -15.20 -29.65 12.21
CA HIS A 173 -14.71 -30.96 12.58
C HIS A 173 -14.85 -31.24 14.10
N ARG A 174 -14.48 -30.24 14.94
CA ARG A 174 -14.64 -30.38 16.42
C ARG A 174 -16.09 -30.49 16.88
N ARG A 175 -17.04 -29.91 16.11
CA ARG A 175 -18.49 -30.00 16.39
C ARG A 175 -19.13 -31.26 15.87
N GLN A 176 -18.35 -32.16 15.24
CA GLN A 176 -18.88 -33.35 14.54
C GLN A 176 -19.95 -33.04 13.49
N GLU A 177 -19.94 -31.82 12.97
CA GLU A 177 -20.79 -31.44 11.84
C GLU A 177 -20.21 -32.12 10.60
N HIS A 178 -20.96 -33.04 10.01
CA HIS A 178 -20.58 -33.82 8.82
C HIS A 178 -20.71 -32.98 7.55
N SER A 179 -20.27 -31.74 7.60
CA SER A 179 -20.27 -30.85 6.44
C SER A 179 -18.84 -30.72 5.94
N ASP A 180 -18.49 -31.50 4.92
CA ASP A 180 -17.22 -31.38 4.19
C ASP A 180 -17.20 -30.16 3.25
N THR A 181 -18.19 -29.28 3.35
CA THR A 181 -18.37 -28.13 2.43
C THR A 181 -18.33 -26.82 3.19
N LEU A 182 -17.32 -26.01 2.95
CA LEU A 182 -17.27 -24.61 3.37
C LEU A 182 -17.77 -23.71 2.23
N ARG A 183 -18.80 -22.92 2.51
CA ARG A 183 -19.31 -21.94 1.53
C ARG A 183 -18.57 -20.62 1.70
N VAL A 184 -17.80 -20.24 0.70
CA VAL A 184 -17.09 -18.97 0.65
C VAL A 184 -17.75 -18.06 -0.39
N ARG A 185 -18.02 -16.81 -0.02
CA ARG A 185 -18.51 -15.81 -1.00
C ARG A 185 -17.34 -15.34 -1.85
N GLY A 186 -17.42 -15.54 -3.15
CA GLY A 186 -16.43 -15.08 -4.11
C GLY A 186 -16.94 -15.18 -5.53
N SER A 187 -16.21 -14.62 -6.48
CA SER A 187 -16.47 -14.78 -7.92
C SER A 187 -15.43 -15.77 -8.47
N VAL A 188 -15.89 -16.88 -9.03
CA VAL A 188 -15.01 -17.87 -9.70
C VAL A 188 -14.40 -17.34 -10.99
N THR A 189 -15.01 -16.31 -11.59
CA THR A 189 -14.53 -15.68 -12.83
C THR A 189 -13.58 -14.51 -12.59
N GLY A 190 -13.40 -14.10 -11.34
CA GLY A 190 -12.48 -13.05 -10.96
C GLY A 190 -11.03 -13.52 -10.92
N SER A 191 -10.12 -12.57 -10.75
CA SER A 191 -8.70 -12.83 -10.51
C SER A 191 -8.18 -11.89 -9.43
N LEU A 192 -7.13 -12.32 -8.73
CA LEU A 192 -6.43 -11.51 -7.75
C LEU A 192 -5.11 -11.00 -8.33
N PRO A 193 -4.85 -9.70 -8.20
CA PRO A 193 -3.63 -9.09 -8.69
C PRO A 193 -2.50 -9.32 -7.67
N PHE A 194 -1.83 -10.46 -7.72
CA PHE A 194 -0.65 -10.75 -6.91
C PHE A 194 0.61 -10.16 -7.52
N ILE A 195 1.59 -9.89 -6.67
CA ILE A 195 2.97 -9.56 -7.04
C ILE A 195 3.89 -9.99 -5.89
N PHE A 196 5.12 -10.40 -6.17
CA PHE A 196 6.07 -10.74 -5.13
C PHE A 196 6.76 -9.48 -4.57
N ASP A 197 7.16 -9.56 -3.30
CA ASP A 197 7.79 -8.47 -2.55
C ASP A 197 9.09 -7.98 -3.19
N ASP A 198 9.95 -8.89 -3.63
CA ASP A 198 11.20 -8.56 -4.32
C ASP A 198 10.95 -7.87 -5.68
N ASP A 199 9.92 -8.30 -6.45
CA ASP A 199 9.54 -7.66 -7.71
C ASP A 199 9.01 -6.23 -7.47
N VAL A 200 8.26 -6.01 -6.37
CA VAL A 200 7.80 -4.66 -5.97
C VAL A 200 8.97 -3.76 -5.64
N VAL A 201 9.91 -4.25 -4.84
CA VAL A 201 11.10 -3.48 -4.46
C VAL A 201 11.93 -3.11 -5.67
N GLU A 202 12.22 -4.10 -6.55
CA GLU A 202 12.99 -3.86 -7.77
C GLU A 202 12.29 -2.84 -8.69
N ALA A 203 10.97 -2.98 -8.90
CA ALA A 203 10.21 -2.04 -9.71
C ALA A 203 10.24 -0.62 -9.14
N ILE A 204 10.03 -0.44 -7.83
CA ILE A 204 10.09 0.87 -7.18
C ILE A 204 11.46 1.51 -7.35
N LEU A 205 12.55 0.76 -7.15
CA LEU A 205 13.91 1.27 -7.28
C LEU A 205 14.21 1.66 -8.73
N ARG A 206 13.88 0.83 -9.72
CA ARG A 206 14.06 1.17 -11.14
C ARG A 206 13.25 2.40 -11.56
N ILE A 207 12.02 2.54 -11.08
CA ILE A 207 11.19 3.72 -11.33
C ILE A 207 11.80 4.96 -10.67
N ALA A 208 12.36 4.83 -9.46
CA ALA A 208 13.01 5.94 -8.77
C ALA A 208 14.27 6.45 -9.47
N GLU A 209 14.98 5.59 -10.18
CA GLU A 209 16.14 5.94 -11.00
C GLU A 209 15.74 6.62 -12.33
N SER A 210 14.49 6.49 -12.76
CA SER A 210 14.01 7.08 -14.01
C SER A 210 13.68 8.56 -13.83
N PRO A 211 14.28 9.45 -14.62
CA PRO A 211 13.97 10.88 -14.58
C PRO A 211 12.52 11.21 -14.99
N ASP A 212 11.89 10.33 -15.79
CA ASP A 212 10.54 10.52 -16.33
C ASP A 212 9.44 10.00 -15.38
N SER A 213 9.79 9.50 -14.19
CA SER A 213 8.83 8.97 -13.23
C SER A 213 8.00 10.06 -12.52
N HIS A 214 8.44 11.31 -12.57
CA HIS A 214 7.75 12.42 -11.93
C HIS A 214 6.34 12.67 -12.50
N GLY A 215 5.37 12.81 -11.60
CA GLY A 215 3.96 13.02 -11.95
C GLY A 215 3.27 11.77 -12.46
N GLN A 216 3.96 10.63 -12.50
CA GLN A 216 3.44 9.38 -13.01
C GLN A 216 2.88 8.51 -11.88
N THR A 217 1.96 7.64 -12.26
CA THR A 217 1.44 6.56 -11.42
C THR A 217 1.74 5.24 -12.11
N PHE A 218 2.14 4.23 -11.35
CA PHE A 218 2.50 2.92 -11.88
C PHE A 218 1.70 1.83 -11.17
N HIS A 219 1.06 0.96 -11.94
CA HIS A 219 0.48 -0.28 -11.42
C HIS A 219 1.58 -1.36 -11.33
N LEU A 220 1.83 -1.86 -10.12
CA LEU A 220 2.80 -2.90 -9.87
C LEU A 220 2.05 -4.22 -9.66
N LEU A 221 1.88 -4.97 -10.73
CA LEU A 221 1.08 -6.19 -10.78
C LEU A 221 1.85 -7.28 -11.51
N SER A 222 1.56 -8.55 -11.20
CA SER A 222 2.03 -9.65 -12.05
C SER A 222 1.41 -9.54 -13.44
N ALA A 223 2.18 -9.87 -14.45
CA ALA A 223 1.70 -9.92 -15.84
C ALA A 223 0.56 -10.94 -16.02
N GLU A 224 0.57 -12.01 -15.21
CA GLU A 224 -0.47 -13.04 -15.20
C GLU A 224 -1.23 -12.96 -13.87
N PRO A 225 -2.48 -12.46 -13.87
CA PRO A 225 -3.30 -12.44 -12.68
C PRO A 225 -3.69 -13.86 -12.26
N CYS A 226 -3.67 -14.15 -10.97
CA CYS A 226 -4.08 -15.44 -10.43
C CYS A 226 -5.61 -15.58 -10.50
N PRO A 227 -6.15 -16.52 -11.31
CA PRO A 227 -7.60 -16.76 -11.33
C PRO A 227 -8.11 -17.27 -9.98
N ASN A 228 -9.26 -16.76 -9.52
CA ASN A 228 -9.84 -17.18 -8.24
C ASN A 228 -10.09 -18.69 -8.17
N ARG A 229 -10.39 -19.36 -9.30
CA ARG A 229 -10.55 -20.81 -9.38
C ARG A 229 -9.32 -21.60 -8.88
N MET A 230 -8.12 -21.04 -8.98
CA MET A 230 -6.91 -21.71 -8.47
C MET A 230 -6.88 -21.78 -6.94
N LEU A 231 -7.69 -20.96 -6.24
CA LEU A 231 -7.83 -21.03 -4.79
C LEU A 231 -8.82 -22.11 -4.34
N GLU A 232 -9.56 -22.72 -5.27
CA GLU A 232 -10.52 -23.80 -5.02
C GLU A 232 -9.87 -25.18 -5.12
N GLU A 233 -8.70 -25.26 -5.77
CA GLU A 233 -8.00 -26.52 -6.06
C GLU A 233 -6.95 -26.87 -4.98
N VAL A 234 -6.92 -26.13 -3.86
CA VAL A 234 -6.04 -26.35 -2.71
C VAL A 234 -6.85 -26.94 -1.56
#